data_0f8edf512ec15ab8e1ddff9c38fc00b1
#
_entry.id   0f8edf512ec15ab8e1ddff9c38fc00b1
#
_cell.length_a   1.000
_cell.length_b   1.000
_cell.length_c   1.000
_cell.angle_alpha   90.00
_cell.angle_beta   90.00
_cell.angle_gamma   90.00
#
_symmetry.space_group_name_H-M   'P 1'
#
loop_
_entity.id
_entity.type
_entity.pdbx_description
1 polymer ?
#
loop_
_entity_poly.entity_id
_entity_poly.type
_entity_poly.pdbx_seq_one_letter_code
_entity_poly.pdbx_strand_id
1 'polypeptide(L)'
;MKPYRILGIQQIAIGGPDKAALRKLWVDVLGLQLTGNFVSARENVDEDICAIGQGPHKVEVDLMQPLDPDKKPAVHTTPLNHVGLWVDDLPKAV
;
A
#
# COMPACT_ATOMS: atom_id res chain seq x y z
N MET A 1 -5.02 -26.95 13.60
CA MET A 1 -3.75 -26.21 13.50
C MET A 1 -3.53 -25.75 12.07
N LYS A 2 -3.16 -24.50 11.89
CA LYS A 2 -2.90 -23.98 10.55
C LYS A 2 -1.48 -24.37 10.08
N PRO A 3 -1.29 -24.71 8.81
CA PRO A 3 0.01 -25.12 8.28
C PRO A 3 0.99 -23.97 8.08
N TYR A 4 0.58 -22.74 8.36
CA TYR A 4 1.41 -21.55 8.26
C TYR A 4 1.09 -20.60 9.40
N ARG A 5 1.97 -19.61 9.63
CA ARG A 5 1.79 -18.57 10.62
C ARG A 5 1.80 -17.21 9.95
N ILE A 6 0.90 -16.35 10.37
CA ILE A 6 0.91 -14.94 9.96
C ILE A 6 1.87 -14.21 10.90
N LEU A 7 2.90 -13.60 10.34
CA LEU A 7 3.98 -12.96 11.11
C LEU A 7 3.71 -11.47 11.35
N GLY A 8 2.93 -10.84 10.50
CA GLY A 8 2.62 -9.43 10.63
C GLY A 8 2.06 -8.84 9.35
N ILE A 9 1.80 -7.55 9.38
CA ILE A 9 1.37 -6.79 8.22
C ILE A 9 2.63 -6.32 7.48
N GLN A 10 2.71 -6.63 6.20
CA GLN A 10 3.80 -6.17 5.35
C GLN A 10 3.46 -4.83 4.69
N GLN A 11 2.19 -4.66 4.28
CA GLN A 11 1.82 -3.56 3.41
C GLN A 11 0.36 -3.17 3.63
N ILE A 12 0.10 -1.87 3.59
CA ILE A 12 -1.24 -1.29 3.54
C ILE A 12 -1.28 -0.37 2.33
N ALA A 13 -2.26 -0.53 1.45
CA ALA A 13 -2.45 0.33 0.30
C ALA A 13 -3.73 1.14 0.46
N ILE A 14 -3.59 2.45 0.38
CA ILE A 14 -4.64 3.42 0.62
C ILE A 14 -4.89 4.17 -0.69
N GLY A 15 -6.14 4.17 -1.14
CA GLY A 15 -6.54 4.83 -2.37
C GLY A 15 -7.28 6.13 -2.13
N GLY A 16 -7.08 7.09 -3.02
CA GLY A 16 -7.80 8.36 -3.01
C GLY A 16 -7.72 9.03 -4.37
N PRO A 17 -8.57 10.02 -4.61
CA PRO A 17 -8.59 10.73 -5.89
C PRO A 17 -7.38 11.66 -6.08
N ASP A 18 -6.74 12.06 -4.97
CA ASP A 18 -5.61 12.99 -4.99
C ASP A 18 -4.50 12.47 -4.07
N LYS A 19 -3.47 11.92 -4.68
CA LYS A 19 -2.31 11.39 -3.96
C LYS A 19 -1.58 12.46 -3.14
N ALA A 20 -1.58 13.70 -3.62
CA ALA A 20 -0.93 14.81 -2.90
C ALA A 20 -1.59 15.06 -1.54
N ALA A 21 -2.92 14.93 -1.45
CA ALA A 21 -3.62 15.05 -0.18
C ALA A 21 -3.28 13.92 0.78
N LEU A 22 -3.15 12.69 0.26
CA LEU A 22 -2.71 11.54 1.06
C LEU A 22 -1.28 11.75 1.56
N ARG A 23 -0.39 12.23 0.69
CA ARG A 23 1.00 12.50 1.06
C ARG A 23 1.09 13.55 2.15
N LYS A 24 0.28 14.59 2.07
CA LYS A 24 0.27 15.64 3.10
C LYS A 24 0.00 15.07 4.48
N LEU A 25 -0.97 14.17 4.59
CA LEU A 25 -1.27 13.52 5.87
C LEU A 25 -0.16 12.55 6.28
N TRP A 26 0.14 11.59 5.41
CA TRP A 26 1.00 10.46 5.81
C TRP A 26 2.48 10.83 5.89
N VAL A 27 2.97 11.64 4.98
CA VAL A 27 4.38 12.04 4.96
C VAL A 27 4.61 13.30 5.76
N ASP A 28 3.88 14.40 5.45
CA ASP A 28 4.17 15.68 6.05
C ASP A 28 3.71 15.77 7.51
N VAL A 29 2.53 15.26 7.83
CA VAL A 29 1.99 15.33 9.20
C VAL A 29 2.44 14.15 10.04
N LEU A 30 2.30 12.93 9.55
CA LEU A 30 2.61 11.72 10.31
C LEU A 30 4.07 11.29 10.22
N GLY A 31 4.82 11.81 9.27
CA GLY A 31 6.26 11.63 9.20
C GLY A 31 6.72 10.29 8.60
N LEU A 32 5.89 9.62 7.80
CA LEU A 32 6.33 8.43 7.09
C LEU A 32 7.43 8.78 6.10
N GLN A 33 8.36 7.85 5.92
CA GLN A 33 9.44 8.03 4.97
C GLN A 33 8.97 7.66 3.57
N LEU A 34 9.08 8.60 2.62
CA LEU A 34 8.83 8.34 1.21
C LEU A 34 10.02 7.59 0.63
N THR A 35 9.83 6.37 0.15
CA THR A 35 10.91 5.51 -0.33
C THR A 35 10.88 5.29 -1.84
N GLY A 36 9.76 5.57 -2.51
CA GLY A 36 9.68 5.37 -3.95
C GLY A 36 8.36 5.80 -4.54
N ASN A 37 8.25 5.60 -5.85
CA ASN A 37 7.05 5.88 -6.62
C ASN A 37 6.91 4.79 -7.69
N PHE A 38 5.68 4.41 -7.96
CA PHE A 38 5.38 3.41 -8.98
C PHE A 38 4.20 3.89 -9.81
N VAL A 39 4.35 3.84 -11.14
CA VAL A 39 3.30 4.22 -12.08
C VAL A 39 3.07 3.05 -13.03
N SER A 40 1.81 2.66 -13.20
CA SER A 40 1.41 1.58 -14.09
C SER A 40 0.15 1.95 -14.85
N ALA A 41 0.28 2.08 -16.17
CA ALA A 41 -0.88 2.30 -17.03
C ALA A 41 -1.81 1.09 -17.01
N ARG A 42 -1.25 -0.12 -16.95
CA ARG A 42 -2.02 -1.37 -16.90
C ARG A 42 -2.88 -1.44 -15.64
N GLU A 43 -2.34 -1.03 -14.51
CA GLU A 43 -3.04 -1.04 -13.24
C GLU A 43 -3.78 0.28 -12.97
N ASN A 44 -3.66 1.24 -13.88
CA ASN A 44 -4.28 2.56 -13.76
C ASN A 44 -3.94 3.23 -12.43
N VAL A 45 -2.66 3.23 -12.08
CA VAL A 45 -2.24 3.73 -10.77
C VAL A 45 -0.96 4.57 -10.85
N ASP A 46 -0.95 5.61 -10.05
CA ASP A 46 0.25 6.34 -9.65
C ASP A 46 0.31 6.26 -8.13
N GLU A 47 1.33 5.60 -7.60
CA GLU A 47 1.44 5.43 -6.17
C GLU A 47 2.77 5.91 -5.61
N ASP A 48 2.71 6.49 -4.41
CA ASP A 48 3.89 6.77 -3.60
C ASP A 48 4.06 5.64 -2.60
N ILE A 49 5.29 5.15 -2.50
CA ILE A 49 5.64 4.07 -1.58
C ILE A 49 6.28 4.69 -0.35
N CYS A 50 5.68 4.47 0.81
CA CYS A 50 6.15 4.99 2.08
C CYS A 50 6.49 3.85 3.03
N ALA A 51 7.27 4.13 4.05
CA ALA A 51 7.63 3.16 5.06
C ALA A 51 7.45 3.75 6.47
N ILE A 52 7.00 2.90 7.39
CA ILE A 52 6.91 3.22 8.81
C ILE A 52 7.54 2.08 9.61
N GLY A 53 8.32 2.42 10.63
CA GLY A 53 9.01 1.45 11.46
C GLY A 53 10.30 0.94 10.84
N GLN A 54 10.96 0.05 11.55
CA GLN A 54 12.24 -0.52 11.13
C GLN A 54 12.32 -2.00 11.50
N GLY A 55 13.20 -2.73 10.80
CA GLY A 55 13.42 -4.14 11.06
C GLY A 55 12.16 -4.97 10.84
N PRO A 56 11.88 -5.92 11.73
CA PRO A 56 10.74 -6.83 11.57
C PRO A 56 9.38 -6.14 11.75
N HIS A 57 9.35 -4.91 12.27
CA HIS A 57 8.12 -4.15 12.46
C HIS A 57 7.86 -3.15 11.33
N LYS A 58 8.72 -3.11 10.32
CA LYS A 58 8.57 -2.20 9.18
C LYS A 58 7.32 -2.56 8.38
N VAL A 59 6.51 -1.54 8.09
CA VAL A 59 5.31 -1.68 7.25
C VAL A 59 5.43 -0.72 6.08
N GLU A 60 5.15 -1.21 4.88
CA GLU A 60 5.03 -0.37 3.69
C GLU A 60 3.62 0.21 3.62
N VAL A 61 3.52 1.50 3.34
CA VAL A 61 2.24 2.19 3.15
C VAL A 61 2.25 2.82 1.76
N ASP A 62 1.38 2.33 0.89
CA ASP A 62 1.28 2.81 -0.48
C ASP A 62 0.13 3.79 -0.61
N LEU A 63 0.41 4.96 -1.15
CA LEU A 63 -0.58 6.01 -1.38
C LEU A 63 -0.91 6.02 -2.86
N MET A 64 -2.15 5.69 -3.23
CA MET A 64 -2.56 5.39 -4.58
C MET A 64 -3.58 6.40 -5.11
N GLN A 65 -3.38 6.83 -6.36
CA GLN A 65 -4.42 7.52 -7.12
C GLN A 65 -4.52 6.92 -8.51
N PRO A 66 -5.70 6.98 -9.16
CA PRO A 66 -5.81 6.51 -10.54
C PRO A 66 -5.12 7.49 -11.47
N LEU A 67 -4.51 6.96 -12.55
CA LEU A 67 -4.06 7.80 -13.66
C LEU A 67 -5.24 8.43 -14.39
N ASP A 68 -6.31 7.65 -14.55
CA ASP A 68 -7.57 8.10 -15.12
C ASP A 68 -8.72 7.64 -14.21
N PRO A 69 -9.40 8.58 -13.51
CA PRO A 69 -10.44 8.21 -12.55
C PRO A 69 -11.68 7.58 -13.18
N ASP A 70 -11.83 7.68 -14.50
CA ASP A 70 -12.96 7.11 -15.22
C ASP A 70 -12.67 5.71 -15.75
N LYS A 71 -11.45 5.21 -15.57
CA LYS A 71 -11.05 3.87 -16.00
C LYS A 71 -10.89 2.92 -14.82
N LYS A 72 -10.91 1.63 -15.13
CA LYS A 72 -10.63 0.58 -14.14
C LYS A 72 -9.17 0.09 -14.28
N PRO A 73 -8.56 -0.38 -13.23
CA PRO A 73 -9.06 -0.46 -11.85
C PRO A 73 -9.27 0.93 -11.23
N ALA A 74 -10.39 1.08 -10.51
CA ALA A 74 -10.73 2.34 -9.84
C ALA A 74 -10.16 2.33 -8.41
N VAL A 75 -8.85 2.52 -8.29
CA VAL A 75 -8.13 2.38 -7.02
C VAL A 75 -8.56 3.38 -5.94
N HIS A 76 -9.23 4.46 -6.34
CA HIS A 76 -9.68 5.51 -5.43
C HIS A 76 -11.06 5.26 -4.82
N THR A 77 -11.80 4.27 -5.30
CA THR A 77 -13.17 4.00 -4.85
C THR A 77 -13.22 3.17 -3.57
N THR A 78 -12.12 2.54 -3.21
CA THR A 78 -11.97 1.78 -1.96
C THR A 78 -10.80 2.37 -1.21
N PRO A 79 -11.03 3.21 -0.18
CA PRO A 79 -9.94 3.88 0.52
C PRO A 79 -8.88 2.93 1.09
N LEU A 80 -9.30 1.82 1.69
CA LEU A 80 -8.37 0.74 2.02
C LEU A 80 -8.36 -0.24 0.84
N ASN A 81 -7.37 -0.08 -0.04
CA ASN A 81 -7.31 -0.83 -1.28
C ASN A 81 -6.92 -2.30 -1.05
N HIS A 82 -5.84 -2.53 -0.32
CA HIS A 82 -5.42 -3.90 0.03
C HIS A 82 -4.49 -3.91 1.23
N VAL A 83 -4.34 -5.11 1.81
CA VAL A 83 -3.41 -5.37 2.91
C VAL A 83 -2.57 -6.58 2.54
N GLY A 84 -1.25 -6.45 2.69
CA GLY A 84 -0.31 -7.56 2.54
C GLY A 84 0.06 -8.14 3.89
N LEU A 85 0.21 -9.45 3.95
CA LEU A 85 0.57 -10.15 5.18
C LEU A 85 1.88 -10.92 4.98
N TRP A 86 2.76 -10.85 5.97
CA TRP A 86 3.89 -11.77 6.04
C TRP A 86 3.42 -13.10 6.60
N VAL A 87 3.85 -14.19 5.97
CA VAL A 87 3.62 -15.55 6.46
C VAL A 87 4.95 -16.31 6.51
N ASP A 88 5.02 -17.35 7.32
CA ASP A 88 6.23 -18.14 7.46
C ASP A 88 6.39 -19.18 6.34
N ASP A 89 5.30 -19.58 5.71
CA ASP A 89 5.32 -20.62 4.67
C ASP A 89 4.26 -20.28 3.60
N LEU A 90 4.66 -19.54 2.56
CA LEU A 90 3.75 -19.12 1.51
C LEU A 90 3.11 -20.29 0.75
N PRO A 91 3.85 -21.35 0.35
CA PRO A 91 3.22 -22.48 -0.31
C PRO A 91 2.09 -23.12 0.50
N LYS A 92 2.20 -23.17 1.82
CA LYS A 92 1.16 -23.70 2.70
C LYS A 92 0.01 -22.74 2.95
N ALA A 93 0.22 -21.45 2.69
CA ALA A 93 -0.79 -20.41 2.90
C ALA A 93 -1.76 -20.28 1.73
N VAL A 94 -1.39 -20.75 0.53
CA VAL A 94 -2.20 -20.61 -0.70
C VAL A 94 -2.90 -21.90 -1.10
#